data_d7776841219230b691cc36fec7a91e5a
#
_entry.id   d7776841219230b691cc36fec7a91e5a
#
_cell.length_a   1.000
_cell.length_b   1.000
_cell.length_c   1.000
_cell.angle_alpha   90.00
_cell.angle_beta   90.00
_cell.angle_gamma   90.00
#
_symmetry.space_group_name_H-M   'P 1'
#
loop_
_entity.id
_entity.type
_entity.pdbx_description
1 polymer ?
#
loop_
_entity_poly.entity_id
_entity_poly.type
_entity_poly.pdbx_seq_one_letter_code
_entity_poly.pdbx_strand_id
1 'polypeptide(L)'
;MLYHLARLFRFACKRCHSGAKNPAMHGSANLDSSAKPLAIARWLLAVAALIGLIVVIGGITRLTESGLSITEWKPLTGAIPPLSQAQWQTEFSAYQRIPQYREVNGPAGMTLADYQFIYFWEWTHRLLARLIGFAFALPLVWFWVKRQIPVGYKPRLLLLLALGGMQGLVGWWMVSSGLSQDVKVSHLRLATHLMVALITLAALVWTALDLRGLARGISSARLTPFPAAVLAMLGVQLIYGALMAGLRAGHVAADWPLMQGKLFPAGIDGSRGLGHALINDPLLVHFIHRWWAWVVAAVLIVMARRSRREGMRPASVAIHATLGAQILLGIATVMTGVALWLAVLHQLTGALLLAACVWGAHGLGKATAN
;
A
#
# COMPACT_ATOMS: atom_id res chain seq x y z
N MET A 1 -1.94 -7.76 16.32
CA MET A 1 -1.16 -7.92 15.09
C MET A 1 -0.08 -6.85 14.93
N LEU A 2 -0.37 -5.55 14.99
CA LEU A 2 0.62 -4.45 14.91
C LEU A 2 1.68 -4.48 16.04
N TYR A 3 1.33 -4.93 17.24
CA TYR A 3 2.26 -5.02 18.39
C TYR A 3 3.28 -6.17 18.23
N HIS A 4 2.93 -7.26 17.55
CA HIS A 4 3.86 -8.33 17.22
C HIS A 4 4.82 -7.98 16.07
N LEU A 5 4.36 -7.23 15.06
CA LEU A 5 5.22 -6.67 14.02
C LEU A 5 6.25 -5.69 14.62
N ALA A 6 5.84 -4.85 15.58
CA ALA A 6 6.77 -3.98 16.31
C ALA A 6 7.81 -4.77 17.13
N ARG A 7 7.50 -5.99 17.62
CA ARG A 7 8.48 -6.87 18.27
C ARG A 7 9.47 -7.50 17.29
N LEU A 8 9.06 -7.88 16.10
CA LEU A 8 9.98 -8.39 15.06
C LEU A 8 11.04 -7.34 14.67
N PHE A 9 10.67 -6.07 14.64
CA PHE A 9 11.63 -4.98 14.47
C PHE A 9 12.58 -4.79 15.68
N ARG A 10 12.26 -5.33 16.87
CA ARG A 10 13.12 -5.27 18.07
C ARG A 10 14.15 -6.40 18.16
N PHE A 11 13.92 -7.57 17.56
CA PHE A 11 14.79 -8.74 17.75
C PHE A 11 16.17 -8.61 17.09
N ALA A 12 16.38 -7.69 16.15
CA ALA A 12 17.65 -7.49 15.48
C ALA A 12 18.71 -6.74 16.30
N CYS A 13 18.40 -6.26 17.53
CA CYS A 13 19.32 -5.43 18.33
C CYS A 13 19.66 -5.98 19.71
N LYS A 14 19.44 -7.26 20.02
CA LYS A 14 19.67 -7.83 21.37
C LYS A 14 21.05 -8.46 21.61
N ARG A 15 22.05 -8.21 20.82
CA ARG A 15 23.38 -8.77 21.06
C ARG A 15 24.50 -7.72 21.20
N CYS A 16 24.34 -6.80 22.15
CA CYS A 16 25.46 -5.96 22.66
C CYS A 16 25.18 -5.50 24.09
N HIS A 17 25.16 -6.47 25.05
CA HIS A 17 25.34 -6.13 26.45
C HIS A 17 25.96 -7.30 27.17
N SER A 18 27.27 -7.36 27.24
CA SER A 18 28.00 -7.94 28.35
C SER A 18 29.41 -7.33 28.38
N GLY A 19 29.69 -6.61 29.48
CA GLY A 19 31.02 -6.46 30.05
C GLY A 19 31.88 -5.29 29.55
N ALA A 20 31.82 -4.14 30.25
CA ALA A 20 32.98 -3.49 30.86
C ALA A 20 32.61 -2.07 31.30
N LYS A 21 32.81 -1.78 32.58
CA LYS A 21 32.72 -0.44 33.16
C LYS A 21 33.88 0.41 32.65
N ASN A 22 33.56 1.50 31.91
CA ASN A 22 34.36 2.72 31.91
C ASN A 22 33.45 3.90 31.52
N PRO A 23 33.43 5.00 32.27
CA PRO A 23 32.66 6.18 31.97
C PRO A 23 33.42 7.07 30.97
N ALA A 24 32.68 7.73 30.09
CA ALA A 24 33.11 8.72 29.13
C ALA A 24 33.73 8.21 27.81
N MET A 25 32.82 7.82 26.90
CA MET A 25 33.01 8.18 25.49
C MET A 25 31.62 8.27 24.84
N HIS A 26 31.27 9.46 24.38
CA HIS A 26 30.13 9.71 23.51
C HIS A 26 30.31 8.79 22.29
N GLY A 27 29.50 7.75 22.21
CA GLY A 27 29.51 6.81 21.08
C GLY A 27 29.00 7.49 19.82
N SER A 28 29.86 8.19 19.09
CA SER A 28 29.67 8.37 17.66
C SER A 28 29.53 6.97 17.07
N ALA A 29 28.38 6.64 16.50
CA ALA A 29 28.22 5.41 15.75
C ALA A 29 29.30 5.41 14.65
N ASN A 30 30.39 4.66 14.87
CA ASN A 30 31.46 4.50 13.90
C ASN A 30 30.83 3.83 12.67
N LEU A 31 30.43 4.64 11.69
CA LEU A 31 30.10 4.15 10.38
C LEU A 31 31.34 3.49 9.82
N ASP A 32 31.28 2.23 9.49
CA ASP A 32 32.29 1.59 8.65
C ASP A 32 32.49 2.52 7.44
N SER A 33 33.75 2.87 7.15
CA SER A 33 34.12 3.84 6.10
C SER A 33 33.55 3.46 4.72
N SER A 34 33.21 2.19 4.52
CA SER A 34 32.57 1.67 3.29
C SER A 34 31.06 1.86 3.25
N ALA A 35 30.38 2.11 4.38
CA ALA A 35 28.92 2.20 4.46
C ALA A 35 28.36 3.43 3.73
N LYS A 36 27.28 3.23 2.95
CA LYS A 36 26.63 4.29 2.15
C LYS A 36 25.14 4.49 2.51
N PRO A 37 24.83 4.94 3.74
CA PRO A 37 23.44 5.03 4.21
C PRO A 37 22.57 5.96 3.35
N LEU A 38 23.10 7.10 2.86
CA LEU A 38 22.35 8.01 2.00
C LEU A 38 22.01 7.42 0.63
N ALA A 39 22.94 6.64 0.02
CA ALA A 39 22.68 6.00 -1.26
C ALA A 39 21.56 4.95 -1.11
N ILE A 40 21.62 4.14 -0.04
CA ILE A 40 20.59 3.15 0.26
C ILE A 40 19.25 3.84 0.56
N ALA A 41 19.24 4.94 1.33
CA ALA A 41 18.02 5.70 1.60
C ALA A 41 17.37 6.24 0.31
N ARG A 42 18.16 6.77 -0.62
CA ARG A 42 17.67 7.27 -1.92
C ARG A 42 17.09 6.14 -2.77
N TRP A 43 17.78 5.01 -2.83
CA TRP A 43 17.28 3.82 -3.50
C TRP A 43 15.96 3.33 -2.92
N LEU A 44 15.82 3.20 -1.59
CA LEU A 44 14.57 2.80 -0.95
C LEU A 44 13.42 3.78 -1.24
N LEU A 45 13.69 5.09 -1.28
CA LEU A 45 12.69 6.10 -1.66
C LEU A 45 12.30 6.01 -3.13
N ALA A 46 13.22 5.66 -4.03
CA ALA A 46 12.89 5.40 -5.43
C ALA A 46 11.98 4.18 -5.57
N VAL A 47 12.27 3.10 -4.83
CA VAL A 47 11.37 1.93 -4.78
C VAL A 47 10.01 2.29 -4.19
N ALA A 48 9.95 3.11 -3.14
CA ALA A 48 8.70 3.61 -2.56
C ALA A 48 7.88 4.42 -3.58
N ALA A 49 8.53 5.23 -4.43
CA ALA A 49 7.86 5.94 -5.53
C ALA A 49 7.31 4.98 -6.60
N LEU A 50 8.03 3.91 -6.93
CA LEU A 50 7.54 2.85 -7.82
C LEU A 50 6.34 2.10 -7.21
N ILE A 51 6.29 1.92 -5.88
CA ILE A 51 5.08 1.40 -5.20
C ILE A 51 3.92 2.39 -5.35
N GLY A 52 4.14 3.69 -5.24
CA GLY A 52 3.12 4.69 -5.56
C GLY A 52 2.60 4.55 -7.00
N LEU A 53 3.48 4.34 -7.96
CA LEU A 53 3.10 4.14 -9.36
C LEU A 53 2.29 2.85 -9.57
N ILE A 54 2.70 1.72 -8.96
CA ILE A 54 1.94 0.47 -9.12
C ILE A 54 0.58 0.53 -8.40
N VAL A 55 0.44 1.33 -7.35
CA VAL A 55 -0.86 1.62 -6.71
C VAL A 55 -1.80 2.32 -7.70
N VAL A 56 -1.30 3.27 -8.50
CA VAL A 56 -2.06 3.92 -9.60
C VAL A 56 -2.49 2.89 -10.65
N ILE A 57 -1.55 2.12 -11.20
CA ILE A 57 -1.83 1.11 -12.22
C ILE A 57 -2.80 0.04 -11.68
N GLY A 58 -2.61 -0.41 -10.44
CA GLY A 58 -3.51 -1.36 -9.79
C GLY A 58 -4.92 -0.79 -9.58
N GLY A 59 -5.04 0.50 -9.28
CA GLY A 59 -6.32 1.20 -9.22
C GLY A 59 -7.03 1.21 -10.57
N ILE A 60 -6.32 1.51 -11.65
CA ILE A 60 -6.86 1.45 -13.02
C ILE A 60 -7.28 0.00 -13.34
N THR A 61 -6.40 -0.99 -13.13
CA THR A 61 -6.68 -2.41 -13.35
C THR A 61 -7.95 -2.86 -12.62
N ARG A 62 -8.15 -2.39 -11.37
CA ARG A 62 -9.34 -2.71 -10.58
C ARG A 62 -10.60 -2.04 -11.12
N LEU A 63 -10.53 -0.76 -11.48
CA LEU A 63 -11.70 0.01 -11.93
C LEU A 63 -12.12 -0.33 -13.36
N THR A 64 -11.20 -0.78 -14.21
CA THR A 64 -11.46 -1.29 -15.56
C THR A 64 -11.77 -2.79 -15.59
N GLU A 65 -11.81 -3.47 -14.42
CA GLU A 65 -12.05 -4.92 -14.28
C GLU A 65 -11.06 -5.80 -15.04
N SER A 66 -9.87 -5.29 -15.26
CA SER A 66 -8.84 -5.93 -16.08
C SER A 66 -8.12 -7.11 -15.38
N GLY A 67 -8.24 -7.22 -14.04
CA GLY A 67 -7.38 -8.10 -13.22
C GLY A 67 -7.62 -9.61 -13.33
N LEU A 68 -8.44 -10.08 -14.29
CA LEU A 68 -8.68 -11.49 -14.60
C LEU A 68 -8.43 -11.80 -16.09
N SER A 69 -7.89 -10.85 -16.87
CA SER A 69 -7.68 -11.01 -18.30
C SER A 69 -6.55 -11.99 -18.64
N ILE A 70 -5.55 -12.13 -17.76
CA ILE A 70 -4.44 -13.07 -17.93
C ILE A 70 -4.69 -14.30 -17.04
N THR A 71 -5.14 -15.36 -17.64
CA THR A 71 -5.63 -16.57 -16.95
C THR A 71 -4.52 -17.48 -16.44
N GLU A 72 -3.31 -17.38 -17.00
CA GLU A 72 -2.18 -18.23 -16.64
C GLU A 72 -1.13 -17.48 -15.82
N TRP A 73 -0.52 -18.21 -14.88
CA TRP A 73 0.63 -17.71 -14.13
C TRP A 73 1.90 -17.94 -14.95
N LYS A 74 2.40 -16.87 -15.60
CA LYS A 74 3.65 -16.89 -16.37
C LYS A 74 4.66 -15.91 -15.74
N PRO A 75 5.40 -16.29 -14.67
CA PRO A 75 6.25 -15.36 -13.92
C PRO A 75 7.40 -14.77 -14.75
N LEU A 76 8.00 -15.52 -15.64
CA LEU A 76 9.10 -15.07 -16.49
C LEU A 76 8.64 -14.73 -17.91
N THR A 77 8.04 -15.68 -18.61
CA THR A 77 7.64 -15.51 -20.02
C THR A 77 6.54 -14.50 -20.24
N GLY A 78 5.68 -14.27 -19.22
CA GLY A 78 4.63 -13.24 -19.26
C GLY A 78 5.13 -11.79 -19.18
N ALA A 79 6.45 -11.55 -19.25
CA ALA A 79 7.01 -10.20 -19.41
C ALA A 79 6.83 -9.66 -20.84
N ILE A 80 6.70 -10.55 -21.84
CA ILE A 80 6.46 -10.19 -23.23
C ILE A 80 4.97 -10.39 -23.50
N PRO A 81 4.24 -9.38 -24.03
CA PRO A 81 2.84 -9.51 -24.39
C PRO A 81 2.71 -10.34 -25.67
N PRO A 82 1.50 -10.82 -26.05
CA PRO A 82 1.27 -11.44 -27.35
C PRO A 82 1.68 -10.50 -28.50
N LEU A 83 2.50 -11.00 -29.43
CA LEU A 83 3.07 -10.22 -30.55
C LEU A 83 2.40 -10.53 -31.90
N SER A 84 1.65 -11.65 -32.01
CA SER A 84 0.96 -12.05 -33.22
C SER A 84 -0.53 -12.20 -33.01
N GLN A 85 -1.30 -12.12 -34.11
CA GLN A 85 -2.75 -12.32 -34.08
C GLN A 85 -3.11 -13.72 -33.54
N ALA A 86 -2.34 -14.74 -33.87
CA ALA A 86 -2.58 -16.10 -33.38
C ALA A 86 -2.38 -16.19 -31.85
N GLN A 87 -1.35 -15.54 -31.31
CA GLN A 87 -1.15 -15.47 -29.85
C GLN A 87 -2.29 -14.73 -29.16
N TRP A 88 -2.77 -13.60 -29.71
CA TRP A 88 -3.91 -12.88 -29.18
C TRP A 88 -5.18 -13.72 -29.16
N GLN A 89 -5.45 -14.50 -30.23
CA GLN A 89 -6.58 -15.43 -30.27
C GLN A 89 -6.47 -16.54 -29.22
N THR A 90 -5.26 -17.04 -28.98
CA THR A 90 -5.02 -18.07 -27.96
C THR A 90 -5.33 -17.53 -26.56
N GLU A 91 -4.81 -16.36 -26.20
CA GLU A 91 -5.06 -15.75 -24.89
C GLU A 91 -6.54 -15.37 -24.72
N PHE A 92 -7.19 -14.84 -25.77
CA PHE A 92 -8.61 -14.51 -25.73
C PHE A 92 -9.47 -15.76 -25.57
N SER A 93 -9.14 -16.87 -26.29
CA SER A 93 -9.84 -18.15 -26.15
C SER A 93 -9.70 -18.73 -24.73
N ALA A 94 -8.56 -18.53 -24.07
CA ALA A 94 -8.37 -18.94 -22.69
C ALA A 94 -9.23 -18.08 -21.74
N TYR A 95 -9.28 -16.77 -21.95
CA TYR A 95 -10.13 -15.84 -21.19
C TYR A 95 -11.62 -16.14 -21.35
N GLN A 96 -12.07 -16.55 -22.53
CA GLN A 96 -13.47 -16.92 -22.79
C GLN A 96 -13.98 -18.11 -21.95
N ARG A 97 -13.07 -18.86 -21.33
CA ARG A 97 -13.43 -20.01 -20.48
C ARG A 97 -13.71 -19.66 -19.03
N ILE A 98 -13.31 -18.48 -18.56
CA ILE A 98 -13.52 -18.08 -17.17
C ILE A 98 -14.92 -17.52 -16.91
N PRO A 99 -15.41 -17.54 -15.64
CA PRO A 99 -16.75 -17.03 -15.30
C PRO A 99 -16.98 -15.57 -15.70
N GLN A 100 -15.99 -14.69 -15.53
CA GLN A 100 -16.12 -13.27 -15.89
C GLN A 100 -16.53 -13.07 -17.36
N TYR A 101 -15.93 -13.82 -18.29
CA TYR A 101 -16.34 -13.73 -19.69
C TYR A 101 -17.70 -14.35 -19.92
N ARG A 102 -17.93 -15.58 -19.42
CA ARG A 102 -19.16 -16.33 -19.71
C ARG A 102 -20.42 -15.63 -19.19
N GLU A 103 -20.32 -14.99 -18.03
CA GLU A 103 -21.49 -14.43 -17.35
C GLU A 103 -21.63 -12.91 -17.54
N VAL A 104 -20.53 -12.20 -17.84
CA VAL A 104 -20.53 -10.73 -17.93
C VAL A 104 -20.09 -10.23 -19.29
N ASN A 105 -18.83 -10.44 -19.67
CA ASN A 105 -18.23 -9.78 -20.82
C ASN A 105 -18.66 -10.40 -22.17
N GLY A 106 -18.85 -11.72 -22.22
CA GLY A 106 -19.35 -12.41 -23.42
C GLY A 106 -20.79 -11.99 -23.77
N PRO A 107 -21.77 -12.08 -22.84
CA PRO A 107 -23.12 -11.57 -23.06
C PRO A 107 -23.17 -10.07 -23.39
N ALA A 108 -22.22 -9.27 -22.90
CA ALA A 108 -22.07 -7.84 -23.25
C ALA A 108 -21.46 -7.62 -24.65
N GLY A 109 -21.07 -8.67 -25.38
CA GLY A 109 -20.54 -8.58 -26.75
C GLY A 109 -19.07 -8.19 -26.82
N MET A 110 -18.25 -8.51 -25.82
CA MET A 110 -16.82 -8.17 -25.78
C MET A 110 -16.08 -8.67 -27.02
N THR A 111 -15.41 -7.76 -27.69
CA THR A 111 -14.56 -8.02 -28.85
C THR A 111 -13.11 -8.36 -28.46
N LEU A 112 -12.30 -8.81 -29.43
CA LEU A 112 -10.86 -8.98 -29.21
C LEU A 112 -10.17 -7.64 -28.84
N ALA A 113 -10.61 -6.52 -29.40
CA ALA A 113 -10.05 -5.20 -29.08
C ALA A 113 -10.34 -4.79 -27.64
N ASP A 114 -11.54 -5.05 -27.13
CA ASP A 114 -11.91 -4.81 -25.73
C ASP A 114 -11.07 -5.69 -24.79
N TYR A 115 -10.86 -6.96 -25.19
CA TYR A 115 -9.98 -7.87 -24.45
C TYR A 115 -8.53 -7.37 -24.41
N GLN A 116 -7.97 -6.88 -25.54
CA GLN A 116 -6.63 -6.30 -25.59
C GLN A 116 -6.47 -5.11 -24.65
N PHE A 117 -7.52 -4.27 -24.53
CA PHE A 117 -7.52 -3.14 -23.58
C PHE A 117 -7.40 -3.60 -22.12
N ILE A 118 -8.21 -4.57 -21.69
CA ILE A 118 -8.11 -5.07 -20.29
C ILE A 118 -6.82 -5.86 -20.06
N TYR A 119 -6.35 -6.62 -21.05
CA TYR A 119 -5.08 -7.33 -21.00
C TYR A 119 -3.90 -6.36 -20.82
N PHE A 120 -3.89 -5.23 -21.52
CA PHE A 120 -2.85 -4.21 -21.43
C PHE A 120 -2.67 -3.70 -19.99
N TRP A 121 -3.76 -3.39 -19.28
CA TRP A 121 -3.68 -2.89 -17.92
C TRP A 121 -3.20 -3.94 -16.93
N GLU A 122 -3.66 -5.17 -17.04
CA GLU A 122 -3.19 -6.26 -16.18
C GLU A 122 -1.74 -6.62 -16.47
N TRP A 123 -1.35 -6.70 -17.75
CA TRP A 123 0.03 -6.95 -18.14
C TRP A 123 0.97 -5.84 -17.66
N THR A 124 0.61 -4.58 -17.81
CA THR A 124 1.37 -3.43 -17.32
C THR A 124 1.57 -3.50 -15.80
N HIS A 125 0.52 -3.85 -15.05
CA HIS A 125 0.59 -4.04 -13.60
C HIS A 125 1.59 -5.17 -13.25
N ARG A 126 1.46 -6.33 -13.90
CA ARG A 126 2.35 -7.48 -13.68
C ARG A 126 3.79 -7.19 -14.10
N LEU A 127 4.00 -6.45 -15.20
CA LEU A 127 5.33 -6.03 -15.65
C LEU A 127 5.97 -5.09 -14.64
N LEU A 128 5.26 -4.06 -14.21
CA LEU A 128 5.76 -3.10 -13.21
C LEU A 128 6.09 -3.79 -11.87
N ALA A 129 5.30 -4.78 -11.45
CA ALA A 129 5.62 -5.58 -10.26
C ALA A 129 6.96 -6.32 -10.38
N ARG A 130 7.26 -6.91 -11.56
CA ARG A 130 8.57 -7.54 -11.84
C ARG A 130 9.69 -6.52 -11.81
N LEU A 131 9.49 -5.35 -12.46
CA LEU A 131 10.49 -4.28 -12.48
C LEU A 131 10.79 -3.75 -11.07
N ILE A 132 9.80 -3.63 -10.20
CA ILE A 132 9.98 -3.26 -8.78
C ILE A 132 10.82 -4.33 -8.07
N GLY A 133 10.54 -5.61 -8.31
CA GLY A 133 11.32 -6.72 -7.76
C GLY A 133 12.81 -6.61 -8.14
N PHE A 134 13.12 -6.38 -9.43
CA PHE A 134 14.49 -6.17 -9.90
C PHE A 134 15.10 -4.86 -9.37
N ALA A 135 14.34 -3.76 -9.36
CA ALA A 135 14.78 -2.47 -8.82
C ALA A 135 15.12 -2.53 -7.32
N PHE A 136 14.54 -3.51 -6.59
CA PHE A 136 14.91 -3.79 -5.22
C PHE A 136 16.07 -4.79 -5.13
N ALA A 137 15.98 -5.94 -5.78
CA ALA A 137 16.92 -7.06 -5.61
C ALA A 137 18.33 -6.74 -6.14
N LEU A 138 18.46 -6.14 -7.33
CA LEU A 138 19.76 -5.89 -7.94
C LEU A 138 20.61 -4.89 -7.13
N PRO A 139 20.10 -3.72 -6.70
CA PRO A 139 20.87 -2.83 -5.84
C PRO A 139 21.15 -3.43 -4.45
N LEU A 140 20.23 -4.25 -3.90
CA LEU A 140 20.50 -4.95 -2.64
C LEU A 140 21.71 -5.84 -2.74
N VAL A 141 21.81 -6.67 -3.80
CA VAL A 141 22.96 -7.53 -4.06
C VAL A 141 24.23 -6.69 -4.25
N TRP A 142 24.14 -5.60 -5.02
CA TRP A 142 25.26 -4.68 -5.23
C TRP A 142 25.80 -4.11 -3.92
N PHE A 143 24.92 -3.50 -3.08
CA PHE A 143 25.33 -2.94 -1.80
C PHE A 143 25.86 -4.01 -0.84
N TRP A 144 25.32 -5.24 -0.94
CA TRP A 144 25.78 -6.38 -0.14
C TRP A 144 27.19 -6.81 -0.49
N VAL A 145 27.46 -7.07 -1.78
CA VAL A 145 28.79 -7.49 -2.29
C VAL A 145 29.83 -6.41 -2.02
N LYS A 146 29.48 -5.14 -2.21
CA LYS A 146 30.36 -3.99 -1.94
C LYS A 146 30.52 -3.67 -0.44
N ARG A 147 29.90 -4.44 0.47
CA ARG A 147 29.93 -4.21 1.93
C ARG A 147 29.49 -2.80 2.34
N GLN A 148 28.58 -2.17 1.57
CA GLN A 148 28.12 -0.80 1.78
C GLN A 148 26.89 -0.68 2.69
N ILE A 149 26.32 -1.82 3.15
CA ILE A 149 25.15 -1.84 4.03
C ILE A 149 25.61 -1.58 5.47
N PRO A 150 25.09 -0.52 6.15
CA PRO A 150 25.44 -0.26 7.52
C PRO A 150 25.12 -1.43 8.45
N VAL A 151 25.88 -1.55 9.54
CA VAL A 151 25.68 -2.58 10.55
C VAL A 151 24.24 -2.56 11.08
N GLY A 152 23.61 -3.73 11.20
CA GLY A 152 22.23 -3.88 11.69
C GLY A 152 21.14 -3.71 10.63
N TYR A 153 21.44 -3.24 9.40
CA TYR A 153 20.42 -3.02 8.37
C TYR A 153 20.19 -4.22 7.44
N LYS A 154 21.11 -5.18 7.36
CA LYS A 154 20.92 -6.38 6.51
C LYS A 154 19.63 -7.13 6.77
N PRO A 155 19.26 -7.48 8.03
CA PRO A 155 18.00 -8.19 8.29
C PRO A 155 16.77 -7.38 7.88
N ARG A 156 16.82 -6.04 8.07
CA ARG A 156 15.72 -5.14 7.70
C ARG A 156 15.53 -5.09 6.18
N LEU A 157 16.61 -5.02 5.40
CA LEU A 157 16.55 -5.05 3.93
C LEU A 157 16.08 -6.40 3.41
N LEU A 158 16.48 -7.52 4.03
CA LEU A 158 15.96 -8.85 3.71
C LEU A 158 14.47 -8.97 4.03
N LEU A 159 14.01 -8.41 5.15
CA LEU A 159 12.58 -8.37 5.47
C LEU A 159 11.79 -7.59 4.41
N LEU A 160 12.31 -6.44 3.94
CA LEU A 160 11.68 -5.67 2.86
C LEU A 160 11.61 -6.46 1.54
N LEU A 161 12.67 -7.22 1.21
CA LEU A 161 12.66 -8.13 0.07
C LEU A 161 11.62 -9.23 0.23
N ALA A 162 11.53 -9.84 1.41
CA ALA A 162 10.53 -10.86 1.73
C ALA A 162 9.10 -10.33 1.64
N LEU A 163 8.84 -9.10 2.11
CA LEU A 163 7.55 -8.43 1.94
C LEU A 163 7.21 -8.22 0.45
N GLY A 164 8.19 -7.85 -0.37
CA GLY A 164 8.02 -7.77 -1.82
C GLY A 164 7.68 -9.13 -2.47
N GLY A 165 8.37 -10.20 -2.06
CA GLY A 165 8.06 -11.57 -2.51
C GLY A 165 6.66 -12.02 -2.07
N MET A 166 6.31 -11.76 -0.80
CA MET A 166 4.97 -12.05 -0.26
C MET A 166 3.87 -11.29 -1.02
N GLN A 167 4.15 -10.05 -1.46
CA GLN A 167 3.22 -9.28 -2.27
C GLN A 167 2.86 -9.97 -3.59
N GLY A 168 3.85 -10.62 -4.24
CA GLY A 168 3.60 -11.43 -5.43
C GLY A 168 2.71 -12.64 -5.14
N LEU A 169 2.97 -13.36 -4.05
CA LEU A 169 2.18 -14.51 -3.63
C LEU A 169 0.73 -14.11 -3.28
N VAL A 170 0.56 -13.02 -2.53
CA VAL A 170 -0.79 -12.51 -2.17
C VAL A 170 -1.53 -12.03 -3.42
N GLY A 171 -0.84 -11.42 -4.39
CA GLY A 171 -1.43 -11.03 -5.66
C GLY A 171 -1.92 -12.24 -6.47
N TRP A 172 -1.12 -13.30 -6.56
CA TRP A 172 -1.53 -14.56 -7.19
C TRP A 172 -2.74 -15.18 -6.46
N TRP A 173 -2.70 -15.27 -5.14
CA TRP A 173 -3.80 -15.76 -4.32
C TRP A 173 -5.08 -14.93 -4.51
N MET A 174 -4.97 -13.61 -4.70
CA MET A 174 -6.09 -12.74 -5.00
C MET A 174 -6.72 -13.09 -6.36
N VAL A 175 -5.92 -13.17 -7.43
CA VAL A 175 -6.40 -13.44 -8.80
C VAL A 175 -7.02 -14.81 -8.89
N SER A 176 -6.44 -15.83 -8.23
CA SER A 176 -6.97 -17.21 -8.25
C SER A 176 -8.43 -17.34 -7.80
N SER A 177 -8.94 -16.39 -6.98
CA SER A 177 -10.34 -16.40 -6.54
C SER A 177 -11.35 -16.14 -7.65
N GLY A 178 -10.98 -15.33 -8.66
CA GLY A 178 -11.87 -14.95 -9.74
C GLY A 178 -11.71 -15.79 -11.02
N LEU A 179 -10.73 -16.70 -11.07
CA LEU A 179 -10.48 -17.51 -12.26
C LEU A 179 -11.31 -18.80 -12.30
N SER A 180 -11.82 -19.27 -11.15
CA SER A 180 -12.42 -20.61 -11.05
C SER A 180 -13.90 -20.63 -10.67
N GLN A 181 -14.34 -19.76 -9.77
CA GLN A 181 -15.69 -19.83 -9.18
C GLN A 181 -16.46 -18.52 -9.23
N ASP A 182 -15.77 -17.39 -9.13
CA ASP A 182 -16.38 -16.07 -9.04
C ASP A 182 -16.15 -15.26 -10.31
N VAL A 183 -17.09 -14.39 -10.64
CA VAL A 183 -16.95 -13.41 -11.75
C VAL A 183 -16.02 -12.24 -11.40
N LYS A 184 -15.56 -12.15 -10.14
CA LYS A 184 -14.70 -11.08 -9.60
C LYS A 184 -13.73 -11.62 -8.57
N VAL A 185 -12.61 -10.92 -8.39
CA VAL A 185 -11.68 -11.23 -7.28
C VAL A 185 -12.35 -10.99 -5.92
N SER A 186 -12.04 -11.83 -4.95
CA SER A 186 -12.50 -11.66 -3.56
C SER A 186 -12.08 -10.29 -3.02
N HIS A 187 -13.04 -9.53 -2.49
CA HIS A 187 -12.79 -8.21 -1.90
C HIS A 187 -11.86 -8.28 -0.67
N LEU A 188 -11.90 -9.37 0.10
CA LEU A 188 -11.00 -9.58 1.23
C LEU A 188 -9.56 -9.86 0.79
N ARG A 189 -9.38 -10.67 -0.27
CA ARG A 189 -8.05 -10.93 -0.83
C ARG A 189 -7.45 -9.67 -1.47
N LEU A 190 -8.30 -8.86 -2.14
CA LEU A 190 -7.90 -7.55 -2.68
C LEU A 190 -7.49 -6.59 -1.57
N ALA A 191 -8.28 -6.51 -0.48
CA ALA A 191 -7.95 -5.69 0.67
C ALA A 191 -6.62 -6.13 1.31
N THR A 192 -6.39 -7.44 1.45
CA THR A 192 -5.12 -7.99 1.95
C THR A 192 -3.95 -7.60 1.06
N HIS A 193 -4.09 -7.74 -0.26
CA HIS A 193 -3.05 -7.38 -1.24
C HIS A 193 -2.68 -5.90 -1.14
N LEU A 194 -3.66 -5.00 -1.12
CA LEU A 194 -3.43 -3.57 -0.99
C LEU A 194 -2.78 -3.21 0.36
N MET A 195 -3.24 -3.82 1.47
CA MET A 195 -2.68 -3.55 2.80
C MET A 195 -1.23 -4.01 2.92
N VAL A 196 -0.85 -5.16 2.35
CA VAL A 196 0.56 -5.59 2.31
C VAL A 196 1.42 -4.62 1.51
N ALA A 197 0.92 -4.09 0.38
CA ALA A 197 1.62 -3.06 -0.40
C ALA A 197 1.83 -1.77 0.42
N LEU A 198 0.80 -1.29 1.13
CA LEU A 198 0.87 -0.08 1.96
C LEU A 198 1.78 -0.27 3.19
N ILE A 199 1.78 -1.45 3.82
CA ILE A 199 2.72 -1.80 4.89
C ILE A 199 4.16 -1.80 4.36
N THR A 200 4.39 -2.35 3.17
CA THR A 200 5.70 -2.34 2.51
C THR A 200 6.16 -0.91 2.22
N LEU A 201 5.27 -0.06 1.70
CA LEU A 201 5.53 1.37 1.49
C LEU A 201 5.93 2.07 2.80
N ALA A 202 5.17 1.87 3.87
CA ALA A 202 5.45 2.44 5.19
C ALA A 202 6.81 2.00 5.73
N ALA A 203 7.14 0.70 5.59
CA ALA A 203 8.41 0.14 6.04
C ALA A 203 9.61 0.65 5.22
N LEU A 204 9.46 0.84 3.90
CA LEU A 204 10.47 1.45 3.04
C LEU A 204 10.75 2.89 3.45
N VAL A 205 9.69 3.71 3.62
CA VAL A 205 9.81 5.11 4.03
C VAL A 205 10.47 5.21 5.41
N TRP A 206 10.03 4.42 6.38
CA TRP A 206 10.63 4.41 7.72
C TRP A 206 12.12 4.05 7.68
N THR A 207 12.48 2.99 6.96
CA THR A 207 13.87 2.54 6.84
C THR A 207 14.75 3.58 6.14
N ALA A 208 14.22 4.24 5.11
CA ALA A 208 14.94 5.30 4.41
C ALA A 208 15.18 6.52 5.33
N LEU A 209 14.20 6.86 6.17
CA LEU A 209 14.33 7.96 7.15
C LEU A 209 15.35 7.63 8.24
N ASP A 210 15.39 6.38 8.73
CA ASP A 210 16.42 5.92 9.68
C ASP A 210 17.82 6.03 9.07
N LEU A 211 18.00 5.57 7.82
CA LEU A 211 19.28 5.64 7.11
C LEU A 211 19.71 7.10 6.84
N ARG A 212 18.77 8.01 6.57
CA ARG A 212 19.06 9.45 6.46
C ARG A 212 19.46 10.06 7.82
N GLY A 213 18.84 9.58 8.90
CA GLY A 213 19.23 9.96 10.27
C GLY A 213 20.63 9.45 10.60
N LEU A 214 20.91 8.16 10.33
CA LEU A 214 22.20 7.53 10.55
C LEU A 214 23.34 8.28 9.85
N ALA A 215 23.13 8.72 8.61
CA ALA A 215 24.11 9.51 7.86
C ALA A 215 24.42 10.88 8.48
N ARG A 216 23.58 11.33 9.43
CA ARG A 216 23.76 12.60 10.18
C ARG A 216 24.17 12.34 11.64
N GLY A 217 24.53 11.11 12.00
CA GLY A 217 24.88 10.73 13.37
C GLY A 217 23.67 10.62 14.31
N ILE A 218 22.43 10.59 13.79
CA ILE A 218 21.22 10.50 14.59
C ILE A 218 20.82 9.04 14.76
N SER A 219 20.47 8.64 15.98
CA SER A 219 19.99 7.28 16.27
C SER A 219 18.67 6.95 15.57
N SER A 220 18.39 5.66 15.37
CA SER A 220 17.13 5.18 14.79
C SER A 220 15.93 5.61 15.62
N ALA A 221 14.86 6.04 14.95
CA ALA A 221 13.62 6.43 15.60
C ALA A 221 12.88 5.21 16.18
N ARG A 222 12.11 5.43 17.26
CA ARG A 222 11.23 4.42 17.86
C ARG A 222 9.78 4.82 17.63
N LEU A 223 8.94 3.87 17.28
CA LEU A 223 7.51 4.12 17.18
C LEU A 223 6.93 4.27 18.59
N THR A 224 6.60 5.50 18.99
CA THR A 224 6.00 5.81 20.29
C THR A 224 4.49 5.56 20.29
N PRO A 225 3.82 5.42 21.46
CA PRO A 225 2.40 5.02 21.54
C PRO A 225 1.45 5.93 20.77
N PHE A 226 1.61 7.25 20.84
CA PHE A 226 0.72 8.19 20.16
C PHE A 226 0.78 8.06 18.64
N PRO A 227 1.93 8.17 17.94
CA PRO A 227 2.00 7.92 16.51
C PRO A 227 1.56 6.50 16.13
N ALA A 228 1.82 5.49 16.97
CA ALA A 228 1.37 4.12 16.73
C ALA A 228 -0.17 4.04 16.69
N ALA A 229 -0.85 4.67 17.65
CA ALA A 229 -2.31 4.74 17.67
C ALA A 229 -2.87 5.46 16.43
N VAL A 230 -2.27 6.60 16.06
CA VAL A 230 -2.68 7.36 14.86
C VAL A 230 -2.51 6.53 13.58
N LEU A 231 -1.37 5.85 13.42
CA LEU A 231 -1.14 4.96 12.26
C LEU A 231 -2.08 3.75 12.26
N ALA A 232 -2.47 3.22 13.42
CA ALA A 232 -3.46 2.16 13.53
C ALA A 232 -4.85 2.64 13.10
N MET A 233 -5.27 3.83 13.53
CA MET A 233 -6.55 4.43 13.12
C MET A 233 -6.60 4.71 11.61
N LEU A 234 -5.50 5.22 11.05
CA LEU A 234 -5.33 5.37 9.60
C LEU A 234 -5.36 4.00 8.91
N GLY A 235 -4.74 2.97 9.50
CA GLY A 235 -4.79 1.59 8.99
C GLY A 235 -6.22 1.07 8.87
N VAL A 236 -7.08 1.30 9.86
CA VAL A 236 -8.51 0.98 9.79
C VAL A 236 -9.19 1.70 8.62
N GLN A 237 -8.93 3.00 8.45
CA GLN A 237 -9.47 3.77 7.31
C GLN A 237 -9.04 3.20 5.95
N LEU A 238 -7.77 2.80 5.83
CA LEU A 238 -7.22 2.20 4.60
C LEU A 238 -7.82 0.81 4.32
N ILE A 239 -8.09 0.00 5.37
CA ILE A 239 -8.79 -1.27 5.24
C ILE A 239 -10.20 -1.05 4.69
N TYR A 240 -10.96 -0.12 5.28
CA TYR A 240 -12.30 0.20 4.77
C TYR A 240 -12.27 0.78 3.36
N GLY A 241 -11.26 1.57 3.01
CA GLY A 241 -11.03 2.02 1.62
C GLY A 241 -10.77 0.86 0.65
N ALA A 242 -10.02 -0.15 1.07
CA ALA A 242 -9.76 -1.35 0.28
C ALA A 242 -11.04 -2.22 0.11
N LEU A 243 -11.83 -2.36 1.17
CA LEU A 243 -13.14 -3.04 1.12
C LEU A 243 -14.13 -2.29 0.21
N MET A 244 -14.15 -0.94 0.27
CA MET A 244 -14.91 -0.08 -0.65
C MET A 244 -14.59 -0.42 -2.12
N ALA A 245 -13.30 -0.48 -2.46
CA ALA A 245 -12.88 -0.81 -3.81
C ALA A 245 -13.29 -2.24 -4.20
N GLY A 246 -13.09 -3.22 -3.31
CA GLY A 246 -13.41 -4.62 -3.56
C GLY A 246 -14.90 -4.88 -3.75
N LEU A 247 -15.75 -4.31 -2.90
CA LEU A 247 -17.21 -4.44 -2.93
C LEU A 247 -17.89 -3.52 -3.96
N ARG A 248 -17.14 -2.60 -4.63
CA ARG A 248 -17.71 -1.51 -5.44
C ARG A 248 -18.70 -0.64 -4.65
N ALA A 249 -18.47 -0.51 -3.35
CA ALA A 249 -19.38 0.17 -2.44
C ALA A 249 -19.53 1.67 -2.73
N GLY A 250 -18.65 2.28 -3.52
CA GLY A 250 -18.78 3.66 -3.96
C GLY A 250 -19.98 3.93 -4.88
N HIS A 251 -20.53 2.88 -5.52
CA HIS A 251 -21.68 3.01 -6.42
C HIS A 251 -23.06 2.91 -5.71
N VAL A 252 -23.10 2.49 -4.44
CA VAL A 252 -24.39 2.30 -3.75
C VAL A 252 -25.03 3.59 -3.24
N ALA A 253 -24.25 4.68 -3.13
CA ALA A 253 -24.74 5.99 -2.76
C ALA A 253 -23.82 7.07 -3.34
N ALA A 254 -24.33 7.89 -4.26
CA ALA A 254 -23.58 8.95 -4.93
C ALA A 254 -23.83 10.34 -4.32
N ASP A 255 -24.65 10.45 -3.29
CA ASP A 255 -24.97 11.68 -2.60
C ASP A 255 -23.99 11.99 -1.45
N TRP A 256 -23.87 13.27 -1.10
CA TRP A 256 -23.05 13.81 -0.02
C TRP A 256 -23.71 15.04 0.61
N PRO A 257 -23.73 15.22 1.95
CA PRO A 257 -23.17 14.35 3.00
C PRO A 257 -24.05 13.14 3.35
N LEU A 258 -25.27 13.11 2.86
CA LEU A 258 -26.22 12.03 3.10
C LEU A 258 -25.82 10.76 2.33
N MET A 259 -26.48 9.65 2.66
CA MET A 259 -26.43 8.38 1.93
C MET A 259 -27.87 7.94 1.62
N GLN A 260 -28.25 7.95 0.33
CA GLN A 260 -29.62 7.69 -0.12
C GLN A 260 -30.63 8.62 0.58
N GLY A 261 -30.27 9.91 0.71
CA GLY A 261 -31.08 10.93 1.36
C GLY A 261 -31.15 10.86 2.89
N LYS A 262 -30.40 9.96 3.55
CA LYS A 262 -30.40 9.75 5.01
C LYS A 262 -29.00 9.92 5.61
N LEU A 263 -28.91 10.29 6.90
CA LEU A 263 -27.62 10.32 7.63
C LEU A 263 -27.10 8.90 7.88
N PHE A 264 -27.95 7.94 8.19
CA PHE A 264 -27.64 6.52 8.31
C PHE A 264 -28.40 5.77 7.21
N PRO A 265 -27.72 4.96 6.36
CA PRO A 265 -28.36 4.29 5.24
C PRO A 265 -29.37 3.23 5.71
N ALA A 266 -30.46 3.09 4.97
CA ALA A 266 -31.39 1.98 5.15
C ALA A 266 -31.05 0.83 4.21
N GLY A 267 -31.40 -0.40 4.59
CA GLY A 267 -31.19 -1.58 3.73
C GLY A 267 -29.86 -2.30 3.95
N ILE A 268 -29.18 -2.06 5.10
CA ILE A 268 -28.03 -2.86 5.49
C ILE A 268 -28.49 -4.29 5.75
N ASP A 269 -27.83 -5.26 5.07
CA ASP A 269 -28.13 -6.68 5.27
C ASP A 269 -27.44 -7.22 6.54
N GLY A 270 -28.20 -7.29 7.62
CA GLY A 270 -27.78 -7.89 8.89
C GLY A 270 -28.14 -9.37 9.05
N SER A 271 -28.70 -10.04 8.04
CA SER A 271 -29.22 -11.41 8.14
C SER A 271 -28.18 -12.44 8.59
N ARG A 272 -26.91 -12.24 8.22
CA ARG A 272 -25.76 -13.07 8.62
C ARG A 272 -25.03 -12.56 9.87
N GLY A 273 -25.63 -11.59 10.59
CA GLY A 273 -25.04 -10.95 11.76
C GLY A 273 -24.12 -9.76 11.45
N LEU A 274 -23.95 -8.90 12.47
CA LEU A 274 -23.20 -7.64 12.36
C LEU A 274 -21.75 -7.86 11.91
N GLY A 275 -21.06 -8.87 12.42
CA GLY A 275 -19.66 -9.16 12.04
C GLY A 275 -19.51 -9.42 10.54
N HIS A 276 -20.48 -10.12 9.92
CA HIS A 276 -20.50 -10.33 8.47
C HIS A 276 -20.80 -9.01 7.74
N ALA A 277 -21.77 -8.23 8.17
CA ALA A 277 -22.14 -6.97 7.54
C ALA A 277 -20.98 -5.95 7.55
N LEU A 278 -20.19 -5.87 8.62
CA LEU A 278 -19.04 -4.96 8.75
C LEU A 278 -17.99 -5.10 7.64
N ILE A 279 -17.90 -6.25 7.00
CA ILE A 279 -16.88 -6.53 5.97
C ILE A 279 -17.46 -6.92 4.60
N ASN A 280 -18.78 -7.20 4.52
CA ASN A 280 -19.40 -7.69 3.29
C ASN A 280 -20.59 -6.83 2.80
N ASP A 281 -21.21 -6.01 3.68
CA ASP A 281 -22.30 -5.16 3.25
C ASP A 281 -21.78 -3.84 2.65
N PRO A 282 -22.05 -3.54 1.36
CA PRO A 282 -21.52 -2.35 0.71
C PRO A 282 -21.99 -1.03 1.33
N LEU A 283 -23.22 -0.97 1.84
CA LEU A 283 -23.77 0.25 2.47
C LEU A 283 -23.07 0.52 3.80
N LEU A 284 -22.92 -0.50 4.65
CA LEU A 284 -22.28 -0.36 5.95
C LEU A 284 -20.78 -0.06 5.81
N VAL A 285 -20.08 -0.75 4.90
CA VAL A 285 -18.68 -0.48 4.60
C VAL A 285 -18.49 0.96 4.11
N HIS A 286 -19.36 1.43 3.20
CA HIS A 286 -19.33 2.81 2.71
C HIS A 286 -19.59 3.82 3.84
N PHE A 287 -20.60 3.56 4.68
CA PHE A 287 -20.92 4.40 5.82
C PHE A 287 -19.73 4.53 6.78
N ILE A 288 -19.11 3.40 7.17
CA ILE A 288 -17.95 3.39 8.07
C ILE A 288 -16.79 4.13 7.45
N HIS A 289 -16.44 3.83 6.18
CA HIS A 289 -15.34 4.51 5.49
C HIS A 289 -15.53 6.03 5.47
N ARG A 290 -16.73 6.52 5.20
CA ARG A 290 -17.08 7.93 5.11
C ARG A 290 -17.02 8.65 6.47
N TRP A 291 -17.55 8.06 7.52
CA TRP A 291 -17.63 8.71 8.82
C TRP A 291 -16.39 8.50 9.68
N TRP A 292 -15.75 7.35 9.60
CA TRP A 292 -14.47 7.11 10.26
C TRP A 292 -13.35 8.05 9.74
N ALA A 293 -13.44 8.48 8.48
CA ALA A 293 -12.53 9.46 7.91
C ALA A 293 -12.44 10.76 8.70
N TRP A 294 -13.54 11.24 9.30
CA TRP A 294 -13.53 12.45 10.12
C TRP A 294 -12.81 12.26 11.44
N VAL A 295 -12.96 11.10 12.07
CA VAL A 295 -12.22 10.74 13.29
C VAL A 295 -10.72 10.69 12.98
N VAL A 296 -10.36 10.03 11.87
CA VAL A 296 -8.97 9.96 11.40
C VAL A 296 -8.44 11.36 11.06
N ALA A 297 -9.22 12.20 10.39
CA ALA A 297 -8.83 13.57 10.07
C ALA A 297 -8.48 14.37 11.33
N ALA A 298 -9.30 14.28 12.38
CA ALA A 298 -9.06 14.97 13.65
C ALA A 298 -7.72 14.53 14.28
N VAL A 299 -7.46 13.23 14.37
CA VAL A 299 -6.18 12.75 14.97
C VAL A 299 -4.96 13.05 14.10
N LEU A 300 -5.10 13.05 12.78
CA LEU A 300 -4.02 13.44 11.85
C LEU A 300 -3.69 14.94 11.97
N ILE A 301 -4.68 15.81 12.15
CA ILE A 301 -4.46 17.24 12.42
C ILE A 301 -3.69 17.41 13.74
N VAL A 302 -4.05 16.67 14.81
CA VAL A 302 -3.31 16.69 16.08
C VAL A 302 -1.87 16.25 15.88
N MET A 303 -1.65 15.16 15.14
CA MET A 303 -0.31 14.64 14.82
C MET A 303 0.51 15.67 14.02
N ALA A 304 -0.08 16.29 13.00
CA ALA A 304 0.58 17.29 12.18
C ALA A 304 0.96 18.54 13.00
N ARG A 305 0.07 18.99 13.91
CA ARG A 305 0.37 20.10 14.84
C ARG A 305 1.51 19.77 15.81
N ARG A 306 1.53 18.52 16.36
CA ARG A 306 2.64 18.05 17.21
C ARG A 306 3.94 18.00 16.43
N SER A 307 3.94 17.44 15.20
CA SER A 307 5.11 17.43 14.32
C SER A 307 5.65 18.83 14.07
N ARG A 308 4.77 19.83 13.89
CA ARG A 308 5.18 21.23 13.71
C ARG A 308 5.83 21.84 14.96
N ARG A 309 5.30 21.52 16.15
CA ARG A 309 5.87 21.98 17.44
C ARG A 309 7.26 21.42 17.69
N GLU A 310 7.52 20.20 17.22
CA GLU A 310 8.84 19.54 17.27
C GLU A 310 9.76 19.96 16.11
N GLY A 311 9.50 21.08 15.44
CA GLY A 311 10.32 21.61 14.35
C GLY A 311 10.19 20.90 13.00
N MET A 312 9.31 19.91 12.86
CA MET A 312 9.12 19.14 11.64
C MET A 312 8.06 19.78 10.71
N ARG A 313 8.23 21.07 10.39
CA ARG A 313 7.30 21.81 9.55
C ARG A 313 7.01 21.12 8.21
N PRO A 314 7.99 20.56 7.45
CA PRO A 314 7.70 19.90 6.18
C PRO A 314 6.79 18.67 6.33
N ALA A 315 6.97 17.82 7.34
CA ALA A 315 6.10 16.67 7.60
C ALA A 315 4.68 17.13 7.96
N SER A 316 4.54 18.17 8.80
CA SER A 316 3.24 18.77 9.12
C SER A 316 2.52 19.29 7.88
N VAL A 317 3.22 20.00 6.98
CA VAL A 317 2.64 20.51 5.72
C VAL A 317 2.21 19.35 4.83
N ALA A 318 3.05 18.31 4.68
CA ALA A 318 2.73 17.13 3.88
C ALA A 318 1.46 16.41 4.39
N ILE A 319 1.31 16.23 5.72
CA ILE A 319 0.11 15.63 6.32
C ILE A 319 -1.12 16.48 6.03
N HIS A 320 -1.09 17.81 6.24
CA HIS A 320 -2.26 18.67 6.01
C HIS A 320 -2.64 18.72 4.52
N ALA A 321 -1.67 18.86 3.63
CA ALA A 321 -1.91 18.95 2.19
C ALA A 321 -2.51 17.63 1.63
N THR A 322 -1.91 16.49 1.98
CA THR A 322 -2.41 15.18 1.54
C THR A 322 -3.76 14.84 2.18
N LEU A 323 -3.99 15.22 3.45
CA LEU A 323 -5.29 15.04 4.12
C LEU A 323 -6.39 15.87 3.44
N GLY A 324 -6.12 17.15 3.18
CA GLY A 324 -7.08 18.03 2.49
C GLY A 324 -7.43 17.50 1.10
N ALA A 325 -6.41 17.14 0.31
CA ALA A 325 -6.61 16.54 -1.01
C ALA A 325 -7.40 15.21 -0.92
N GLN A 326 -7.09 14.37 0.08
CA GLN A 326 -7.77 13.08 0.28
C GLN A 326 -9.27 13.23 0.55
N ILE A 327 -9.66 14.21 1.38
CA ILE A 327 -11.07 14.48 1.68
C ILE A 327 -11.78 14.99 0.41
N LEU A 328 -11.21 15.99 -0.28
CA LEU A 328 -11.82 16.55 -1.48
C LEU A 328 -11.97 15.51 -2.60
N LEU A 329 -10.91 14.72 -2.86
CA LEU A 329 -10.96 13.64 -3.84
C LEU A 329 -11.96 12.55 -3.45
N GLY A 330 -12.09 12.22 -2.15
CA GLY A 330 -13.08 11.25 -1.68
C GLY A 330 -14.51 11.70 -1.94
N ILE A 331 -14.85 12.95 -1.61
CA ILE A 331 -16.16 13.56 -1.88
C ILE A 331 -16.42 13.60 -3.39
N ALA A 332 -15.46 14.08 -4.18
CA ALA A 332 -15.59 14.15 -5.62
C ALA A 332 -15.77 12.76 -6.26
N THR A 333 -15.06 11.74 -5.77
CA THR A 333 -15.20 10.36 -6.25
C THR A 333 -16.62 9.84 -6.03
N VAL A 334 -17.20 10.07 -4.85
CA VAL A 334 -18.59 9.66 -4.57
C VAL A 334 -19.58 10.41 -5.44
N MET A 335 -19.51 11.75 -5.48
CA MET A 335 -20.47 12.60 -6.20
C MET A 335 -20.44 12.40 -7.72
N THR A 336 -19.35 11.87 -8.27
CA THR A 336 -19.21 11.56 -9.71
C THR A 336 -19.52 10.10 -10.06
N GLY A 337 -20.08 9.31 -9.13
CA GLY A 337 -20.35 7.89 -9.35
C GLY A 337 -19.06 7.07 -9.60
N VAL A 338 -17.99 7.41 -8.90
CA VAL A 338 -16.67 6.74 -8.96
C VAL A 338 -15.97 6.94 -10.31
N ALA A 339 -15.90 8.20 -10.77
CA ALA A 339 -15.13 8.53 -11.97
C ALA A 339 -13.67 8.01 -11.85
N LEU A 340 -13.21 7.29 -12.88
CA LEU A 340 -11.95 6.53 -12.91
C LEU A 340 -10.76 7.31 -12.33
N TRP A 341 -10.50 8.50 -12.88
CA TRP A 341 -9.32 9.27 -12.49
C TRP A 341 -9.39 9.85 -11.09
N LEU A 342 -10.60 10.23 -10.64
CA LEU A 342 -10.79 10.70 -9.27
C LEU A 342 -10.57 9.58 -8.26
N ALA A 343 -11.08 8.39 -8.53
CA ALA A 343 -10.88 7.21 -7.67
C ALA A 343 -9.40 6.80 -7.61
N VAL A 344 -8.70 6.82 -8.76
CA VAL A 344 -7.25 6.52 -8.84
C VAL A 344 -6.44 7.57 -8.09
N LEU A 345 -6.74 8.85 -8.25
CA LEU A 345 -6.07 9.93 -7.52
C LEU A 345 -6.36 9.87 -6.02
N HIS A 346 -7.58 9.54 -5.60
CA HIS A 346 -7.93 9.32 -4.21
C HIS A 346 -7.11 8.17 -3.60
N GLN A 347 -6.96 7.06 -4.33
CA GLN A 347 -6.15 5.91 -3.89
C GLN A 347 -4.65 6.28 -3.77
N LEU A 348 -4.08 6.98 -4.76
CA LEU A 348 -2.70 7.46 -4.72
C LEU A 348 -2.47 8.42 -3.54
N THR A 349 -3.38 9.39 -3.37
CA THR A 349 -3.28 10.38 -2.28
C THR A 349 -3.37 9.69 -0.91
N GLY A 350 -4.14 8.61 -0.77
CA GLY A 350 -4.16 7.78 0.43
C GLY A 350 -2.80 7.14 0.74
N ALA A 351 -2.11 6.64 -0.27
CA ALA A 351 -0.74 6.11 -0.11
C ALA A 351 0.27 7.22 0.26
N LEU A 352 0.15 8.40 -0.34
CA LEU A 352 0.98 9.57 -0.02
C LEU A 352 0.69 10.09 1.39
N LEU A 353 -0.58 10.10 1.82
CA LEU A 353 -0.97 10.46 3.19
C LEU A 353 -0.36 9.50 4.20
N LEU A 354 -0.38 8.18 3.93
CA LEU A 354 0.29 7.19 4.76
C LEU A 354 1.80 7.48 4.85
N ALA A 355 2.47 7.74 3.73
CA ALA A 355 3.90 8.07 3.71
C ALA A 355 4.21 9.35 4.51
N ALA A 356 3.38 10.40 4.40
CA ALA A 356 3.50 11.64 5.17
C ALA A 356 3.29 11.39 6.67
N CYS A 357 2.32 10.55 7.05
CA CYS A 357 2.07 10.16 8.44
C CYS A 357 3.23 9.32 9.01
N VAL A 358 3.81 8.41 8.23
CA VAL A 358 5.01 7.66 8.60
C VAL A 358 6.19 8.61 8.83
N TRP A 359 6.36 9.62 7.98
CA TRP A 359 7.39 10.65 8.18
C TRP A 359 7.18 11.43 9.48
N GLY A 360 5.96 11.89 9.76
CA GLY A 360 5.62 12.55 11.04
C GLY A 360 5.84 11.63 12.24
N ALA A 361 5.39 10.36 12.16
CA ALA A 361 5.57 9.36 13.21
C ALA A 361 7.05 9.09 13.52
N HIS A 362 7.86 8.94 12.47
CA HIS A 362 9.31 8.76 12.59
C HIS A 362 9.97 9.96 13.29
N GLY A 363 9.59 11.17 12.92
CA GLY A 363 10.15 12.36 13.53
C GLY A 363 9.77 12.51 15.00
N LEU A 364 8.51 12.21 15.38
CA LEU A 364 8.05 12.22 16.77
C LEU A 364 8.65 11.08 17.62
N GLY A 365 9.20 10.05 16.97
CA GLY A 365 9.82 8.90 17.62
C GLY A 365 11.34 9.01 17.78
N LYS A 366 11.97 10.09 17.33
CA LYS A 366 13.41 10.32 17.55
C LYS A 366 13.67 10.51 19.04
N ALA A 367 14.67 9.82 19.55
CA ALA A 367 15.20 10.17 20.86
C ALA A 367 15.73 11.60 20.76
N THR A 368 15.26 12.50 21.63
CA THR A 368 15.92 13.80 21.86
C THR A 368 17.36 13.48 22.21
N ALA A 369 18.32 14.02 21.46
CA ALA A 369 19.69 14.05 21.91
C ALA A 369 19.69 14.91 23.17
N ASN A 370 19.84 14.26 24.33
CA ASN A 370 20.10 14.96 25.59
C ASN A 370 21.51 15.54 25.56
#